data_34c6a795959ac389f43152034e4120d8
#
_entry.id   34c6a795959ac389f43152034e4120d8
#
_cell.length_a   1.000
_cell.length_b   1.000
_cell.length_c   1.000
_cell.angle_alpha   90.00
_cell.angle_beta   90.00
_cell.angle_gamma   90.00
#
_symmetry.space_group_name_H-M   'P 1'
#
loop_
_entity.id
_entity.type
_entity.pdbx_description
1 polymer ?
#
loop_
_entity_poly.entity_id
_entity_poly.type
_entity_poly.pdbx_seq_one_letter_code
_entity_poly.pdbx_strand_id
1 'polypeptide(L)'
;MEKIFQKLSLASASLVFIILLGIFFTLFNSSKLAIDEFGFNFITNPQWNEEVSLETPKEFSLESDVILDEDDIIVDEDDMIIDEDEVMLFDEDTEETSKTIFGGLIPIVGTLLSTLIALVFALPIAMGIAVFLAEIAPKNISHVVGIAIELLAAIPSIIFGMWGLYYFAPIVADIVGGYQVSLLTAGLVLGVMILPFMAAITRDSMNTTPGVLKESAYALGATKFEVIKDIIFPYSRTGIIGSIILALGRALGETMAVAFLIGSIFSLPTAINS
;
A
#
# COMPACT_ATOMS: atom_id res chain seq x y z
N MET A 1 19.08 -32.33 -26.62
CA MET A 1 17.90 -31.49 -26.34
C MET A 1 17.84 -31.01 -24.90
N GLU A 2 18.08 -31.87 -23.90
CA GLU A 2 18.04 -31.51 -22.47
C GLU A 2 19.00 -30.38 -22.09
N LYS A 3 20.26 -30.41 -22.53
CA LYS A 3 21.24 -29.35 -22.26
C LYS A 3 20.86 -27.99 -22.87
N ILE A 4 20.17 -27.99 -24.00
CA ILE A 4 19.69 -26.74 -24.65
C ILE A 4 18.56 -26.19 -23.82
N PHE A 5 17.61 -27.03 -23.39
CA PHE A 5 16.49 -26.63 -22.53
C PHE A 5 16.99 -26.06 -21.19
N GLN A 6 17.95 -26.72 -20.53
CA GLN A 6 18.56 -26.20 -19.31
C GLN A 6 19.22 -24.84 -19.48
N LYS A 7 19.98 -24.65 -20.58
CA LYS A 7 20.60 -23.34 -20.86
C LYS A 7 19.57 -22.26 -21.15
N LEU A 8 18.51 -22.60 -21.89
CA LEU A 8 17.43 -21.65 -22.20
C LEU A 8 16.67 -21.26 -20.93
N SER A 9 16.34 -22.23 -20.08
CA SER A 9 15.68 -21.99 -18.79
C SER A 9 16.54 -21.12 -17.86
N LEU A 10 17.85 -21.42 -17.78
CA LEU A 10 18.79 -20.63 -16.98
C LEU A 10 18.90 -19.19 -17.53
N ALA A 11 18.99 -19.04 -18.86
CA ALA A 11 19.06 -17.73 -19.50
C ALA A 11 17.80 -16.91 -19.23
N SER A 12 16.61 -17.52 -19.31
CA SER A 12 15.34 -16.85 -19.00
C SER A 12 15.27 -16.41 -17.52
N ALA A 13 15.65 -17.29 -16.61
CA ALA A 13 15.70 -16.97 -15.18
C ALA A 13 16.70 -15.83 -14.89
N SER A 14 17.89 -15.90 -15.51
CA SER A 14 18.90 -14.83 -15.36
C SER A 14 18.41 -13.49 -15.94
N LEU A 15 17.69 -13.52 -17.07
CA LEU A 15 17.12 -12.32 -17.67
C LEU A 15 16.10 -11.64 -16.72
N VAL A 16 15.18 -12.42 -16.15
CA VAL A 16 14.21 -11.90 -15.18
C VAL A 16 14.91 -11.30 -13.97
N PHE A 17 15.94 -11.97 -13.46
CA PHE A 17 16.71 -11.46 -12.32
C PHE A 17 17.44 -10.15 -12.63
N ILE A 18 18.04 -10.03 -13.83
CA ILE A 18 18.70 -8.81 -14.28
C ILE A 18 17.71 -7.67 -14.42
N ILE A 19 16.50 -7.93 -14.97
CA ILE A 19 15.44 -6.92 -15.07
C ILE A 19 15.01 -6.44 -13.68
N LEU A 20 14.79 -7.34 -12.73
CA LEU A 20 14.43 -6.99 -11.35
C LEU A 20 15.51 -6.15 -10.67
N LEU A 21 16.79 -6.52 -10.84
CA LEU A 21 17.91 -5.70 -10.34
C LEU A 21 17.95 -4.33 -11.01
N GLY A 22 17.69 -4.25 -12.32
CA GLY A 22 17.64 -3.00 -13.06
C GLY A 22 16.55 -2.07 -12.52
N ILE A 23 15.34 -2.59 -12.30
CA ILE A 23 14.22 -1.86 -11.73
C ILE A 23 14.58 -1.37 -10.31
N PHE A 24 15.12 -2.24 -9.47
CA PHE A 24 15.55 -1.89 -8.12
C PHE A 24 16.58 -0.75 -8.12
N PHE A 25 17.58 -0.86 -8.98
CA PHE A 25 18.63 0.16 -9.10
C PHE A 25 18.07 1.50 -9.59
N THR A 26 17.17 1.48 -10.56
CA THR A 26 16.52 2.69 -11.08
C THR A 26 15.68 3.35 -10.00
N LEU A 27 14.84 2.60 -9.27
CA LEU A 27 14.04 3.11 -8.18
C LEU A 27 14.90 3.67 -7.05
N PHE A 28 15.97 2.97 -6.67
CA PHE A 28 16.89 3.43 -5.65
C PHE A 28 17.59 4.73 -6.05
N ASN A 29 18.02 4.84 -7.31
CA ASN A 29 18.65 6.05 -7.81
C ASN A 29 17.68 7.24 -7.86
N SER A 30 16.42 7.00 -8.24
CA SER A 30 15.38 8.04 -8.22
C SER A 30 14.99 8.46 -6.79
N SER A 31 15.10 7.54 -5.84
CA SER A 31 14.80 7.83 -4.42
C SER A 31 15.89 8.63 -3.71
N LYS A 32 17.12 8.72 -4.27
CA LYS A 32 18.21 9.44 -3.64
C LYS A 32 17.88 10.90 -3.35
N LEU A 33 17.21 11.58 -4.27
CA LEU A 33 16.81 12.97 -4.10
C LEU A 33 15.94 13.16 -2.84
N ALA A 34 14.95 12.30 -2.66
CA ALA A 34 14.09 12.33 -1.48
C ALA A 34 14.82 11.92 -0.20
N ILE A 35 15.76 10.97 -0.29
CA ILE A 35 16.57 10.52 0.86
C ILE A 35 17.53 11.64 1.30
N ASP A 36 18.15 12.35 0.36
CA ASP A 36 19.09 13.42 0.64
C ASP A 36 18.37 14.66 1.21
N GLU A 37 17.14 14.94 0.76
CA GLU A 37 16.36 16.09 1.20
C GLU A 37 15.62 15.86 2.53
N PHE A 38 14.93 14.72 2.66
CA PHE A 38 14.06 14.43 3.82
C PHE A 38 14.68 13.44 4.81
N GLY A 39 15.66 12.64 4.39
CA GLY A 39 16.31 11.64 5.23
C GLY A 39 15.32 10.67 5.88
N PHE A 40 15.61 10.26 7.11
CA PHE A 40 14.73 9.40 7.91
C PHE A 40 13.44 10.11 8.37
N ASN A 41 13.41 11.43 8.39
CA ASN A 41 12.22 12.19 8.75
C ASN A 41 11.05 11.94 7.80
N PHE A 42 11.33 11.55 6.54
CA PHE A 42 10.30 11.14 5.60
C PHE A 42 9.40 10.01 6.14
N ILE A 43 9.97 9.03 6.84
CA ILE A 43 9.24 7.87 7.36
C ILE A 43 8.39 8.22 8.59
N THR A 44 8.81 9.21 9.38
CA THR A 44 8.20 9.54 10.67
C THR A 44 7.31 10.78 10.63
N ASN A 45 7.41 11.58 9.57
CA ASN A 45 6.64 12.82 9.46
C ASN A 45 5.22 12.52 8.91
N PRO A 46 4.15 12.95 9.61
CA PRO A 46 2.78 12.80 9.15
C PRO A 46 2.32 13.92 8.20
N GLN A 47 3.11 14.99 8.03
CA GLN A 47 2.76 16.11 7.17
C GLN A 47 2.93 15.74 5.70
N TRP A 48 1.92 16.03 4.88
CA TRP A 48 1.96 15.80 3.45
C TRP A 48 1.53 17.06 2.71
N ASN A 49 2.43 17.57 1.87
CA ASN A 49 2.20 18.77 1.06
C ASN A 49 1.82 20.00 1.92
N GLU A 50 2.42 20.13 3.09
CA GLU A 50 2.29 21.33 3.91
C GLU A 50 3.40 22.30 3.56
N GLU A 51 3.01 23.54 3.23
CA GLU A 51 3.94 24.65 3.03
C GLU A 51 4.33 25.19 4.40
N VAL A 52 5.60 25.01 4.76
CA VAL A 52 6.16 25.62 5.94
C VAL A 52 6.92 26.86 5.49
N SER A 53 6.41 28.04 5.86
CA SER A 53 7.16 29.28 5.73
C SER A 53 8.43 29.14 6.58
N LEU A 54 9.59 29.19 5.96
CA LEU A 54 10.83 29.33 6.70
C LEU A 54 10.75 30.69 7.39
N GLU A 55 10.61 30.70 8.72
CA GLU A 55 10.78 31.94 9.49
C GLU A 55 12.12 32.52 9.09
N THR A 56 12.11 33.66 8.37
CA THR A 56 13.29 34.46 8.20
C THR A 56 13.84 34.71 9.60
N PRO A 57 15.16 34.55 9.84
CA PRO A 57 15.75 34.90 11.12
C PRO A 57 15.30 36.32 11.43
N LYS A 58 14.68 36.51 12.61
CA LYS A 58 14.25 37.83 13.07
C LYS A 58 15.33 38.84 12.70
N GLU A 59 14.98 39.79 11.85
CA GLU A 59 15.82 40.94 11.59
C GLU A 59 16.34 41.45 12.92
N PHE A 60 17.64 41.53 13.00
CA PHE A 60 18.35 42.24 14.02
C PHE A 60 17.88 43.70 13.91
N SER A 61 16.88 44.07 14.70
CA SER A 61 16.45 45.46 14.80
C SER A 61 17.64 46.26 15.34
N LEU A 62 18.34 46.88 14.41
CA LEU A 62 19.19 47.99 14.74
C LEU A 62 18.23 49.11 15.20
N GLU A 63 17.98 49.18 16.50
CA GLU A 63 17.57 50.42 17.13
C GLU A 63 18.68 51.43 16.90
N SER A 64 18.67 52.07 15.73
CA SER A 64 19.35 53.35 15.55
C SER A 64 18.32 54.43 15.83
N ASP A 65 18.40 55.01 16.99
CA ASP A 65 17.81 56.30 17.30
C ASP A 65 18.42 57.35 16.33
N VAL A 66 17.85 57.44 15.11
CA VAL A 66 18.04 58.58 14.25
C VAL A 66 16.90 59.53 14.56
N ILE A 67 17.14 60.42 15.49
CA ILE A 67 16.32 61.59 15.68
C ILE A 67 16.62 62.51 14.46
N LEU A 68 15.69 62.52 13.50
CA LEU A 68 15.64 63.51 12.45
C LEU A 68 14.93 64.74 13.02
N ASP A 69 15.67 65.82 13.23
CA ASP A 69 15.12 67.12 13.56
C ASP A 69 14.26 67.59 12.39
N GLU A 70 12.99 68.03 12.68
CA GLU A 70 11.95 68.38 11.71
C GLU A 70 12.21 69.68 10.92
N ASP A 71 13.35 70.34 11.06
CA ASP A 71 13.54 71.70 10.56
C ASP A 71 14.35 71.84 9.24
N ASP A 72 14.79 70.77 8.60
CA ASP A 72 15.66 70.86 7.43
C ASP A 72 15.14 70.27 6.11
N ILE A 73 13.85 70.10 5.95
CA ILE A 73 13.28 69.66 4.65
C ILE A 73 12.72 70.91 3.91
N ILE A 74 13.59 71.62 3.21
CA ILE A 74 13.19 72.58 2.16
C ILE A 74 13.04 71.74 0.88
N VAL A 75 11.79 71.44 0.50
CA VAL A 75 11.46 70.84 -0.79
C VAL A 75 11.15 72.00 -1.74
N ASP A 76 12.09 72.30 -2.66
CA ASP A 76 11.84 73.19 -3.80
C ASP A 76 10.88 72.48 -4.80
N GLU A 77 9.71 73.09 -5.04
CA GLU A 77 8.60 72.50 -5.84
C GLU A 77 8.84 72.46 -7.36
N ASP A 78 10.00 72.90 -7.88
CA ASP A 78 10.15 73.13 -9.31
C ASP A 78 10.96 72.09 -10.13
N ASP A 79 11.49 71.01 -9.54
CA ASP A 79 12.33 70.05 -10.25
C ASP A 79 11.89 68.58 -10.18
N MET A 80 10.61 68.29 -9.96
CA MET A 80 10.13 66.91 -10.09
C MET A 80 9.45 66.68 -11.46
N ILE A 81 10.25 66.58 -12.50
CA ILE A 81 9.84 65.83 -13.70
C ILE A 81 10.23 64.37 -13.46
N ILE A 82 9.28 63.61 -12.92
CA ILE A 82 9.36 62.17 -12.88
C ILE A 82 8.92 61.68 -14.28
N ASP A 83 9.84 61.24 -15.11
CA ASP A 83 9.50 60.51 -16.33
C ASP A 83 8.74 59.24 -15.93
N GLU A 84 7.50 59.14 -16.38
CA GLU A 84 6.59 57.99 -16.10
C GLU A 84 7.07 56.63 -16.64
N ASP A 85 8.18 56.62 -17.39
CA ASP A 85 8.71 55.43 -18.03
C ASP A 85 9.83 54.69 -17.22
N GLU A 86 10.22 55.17 -16.06
CA GLU A 86 11.28 54.56 -15.25
C GLU A 86 10.89 54.16 -13.82
N VAL A 87 9.61 54.01 -13.55
CA VAL A 87 9.22 53.23 -12.37
C VAL A 87 9.33 51.74 -12.75
N MET A 88 10.57 51.27 -12.84
CA MET A 88 10.81 49.84 -12.60
C MET A 88 10.39 49.60 -11.15
N LEU A 89 9.14 49.17 -11.01
CA LEU A 89 8.73 48.40 -9.86
C LEU A 89 9.68 47.21 -9.84
N PHE A 90 10.72 47.29 -9.01
CA PHE A 90 11.31 46.11 -8.45
C PHE A 90 10.15 45.49 -7.65
N ASP A 91 9.34 44.67 -8.33
CA ASP A 91 8.74 43.56 -7.66
C ASP A 91 9.92 42.78 -7.09
N GLU A 92 10.30 43.15 -5.87
CA GLU A 92 10.93 42.20 -4.98
C GLU A 92 9.95 41.06 -4.93
N ASP A 93 10.12 40.13 -5.90
CA ASP A 93 9.69 38.75 -5.74
C ASP A 93 10.32 38.34 -4.41
N THR A 94 9.64 38.65 -3.32
CA THR A 94 9.76 37.87 -2.10
C THR A 94 9.39 36.49 -2.54
N GLU A 95 10.39 35.75 -3.07
CA GLU A 95 10.35 34.30 -3.07
C GLU A 95 10.07 33.93 -1.61
N GLU A 96 8.77 33.85 -1.28
CA GLU A 96 8.38 33.14 -0.10
C GLU A 96 8.99 31.76 -0.27
N THR A 97 10.15 31.56 0.34
CA THR A 97 10.82 30.27 0.38
C THR A 97 9.97 29.37 1.27
N SER A 98 8.78 29.03 0.76
CA SER A 98 7.94 28.01 1.34
C SER A 98 8.56 26.66 0.98
N LYS A 99 9.06 25.97 1.97
CA LYS A 99 9.54 24.61 1.79
C LYS A 99 8.37 23.66 1.97
N THR A 100 7.98 22.98 0.89
CA THR A 100 6.95 21.96 0.95
C THR A 100 7.51 20.70 1.62
N ILE A 101 6.90 20.29 2.72
CA ILE A 101 7.29 19.09 3.45
C ILE A 101 6.45 17.92 2.99
N PHE A 102 7.12 16.81 2.66
CA PHE A 102 6.49 15.54 2.33
C PHE A 102 6.91 14.47 3.33
N GLY A 103 5.90 13.86 3.99
CA GLY A 103 6.10 12.75 4.91
C GLY A 103 5.40 11.48 4.43
N GLY A 104 6.07 10.34 4.55
CA GLY A 104 5.56 9.02 4.12
C GLY A 104 4.81 8.26 5.21
N LEU A 105 4.69 8.79 6.43
CA LEU A 105 4.11 8.06 7.55
C LEU A 105 2.66 7.63 7.28
N ILE A 106 1.83 8.53 6.78
CA ILE A 106 0.40 8.27 6.54
C ILE A 106 0.19 7.13 5.54
N PRO A 107 0.76 7.16 4.31
CA PRO A 107 0.61 6.04 3.38
C PRO A 107 1.23 4.73 3.88
N ILE A 108 2.33 4.77 4.64
CA ILE A 108 2.94 3.57 5.21
C ILE A 108 1.99 2.94 6.24
N VAL A 109 1.48 3.72 7.19
CA VAL A 109 0.54 3.24 8.22
C VAL A 109 -0.77 2.77 7.59
N GLY A 110 -1.32 3.51 6.62
CA GLY A 110 -2.52 3.13 5.89
C GLY A 110 -2.38 1.79 5.19
N THR A 111 -1.26 1.57 4.49
CA THR A 111 -0.97 0.32 3.79
C THR A 111 -0.81 -0.86 4.75
N LEU A 112 -0.10 -0.67 5.85
CA LEU A 112 0.09 -1.72 6.86
C LEU A 112 -1.22 -2.09 7.55
N LEU A 113 -2.01 -1.11 7.95
CA LEU A 113 -3.28 -1.35 8.62
C LEU A 113 -4.32 -1.99 7.69
N SER A 114 -4.47 -1.50 6.46
CA SER A 114 -5.39 -2.10 5.48
C SER A 114 -5.00 -3.54 5.17
N THR A 115 -3.71 -3.82 5.01
CA THR A 115 -3.20 -5.18 4.78
C THR A 115 -3.43 -6.09 5.98
N LEU A 116 -3.26 -5.58 7.20
CA LEU A 116 -3.51 -6.34 8.42
C LEU A 116 -5.00 -6.72 8.54
N ILE A 117 -5.91 -5.76 8.31
CA ILE A 117 -7.37 -6.00 8.29
C ILE A 117 -7.71 -7.04 7.23
N ALA A 118 -7.17 -6.90 6.02
CA ALA A 118 -7.37 -7.84 4.93
C ALA A 118 -6.94 -9.25 5.31
N LEU A 119 -5.77 -9.40 5.91
CA LEU A 119 -5.22 -10.70 6.30
C LEU A 119 -6.03 -11.36 7.44
N VAL A 120 -6.39 -10.59 8.47
CA VAL A 120 -7.21 -11.08 9.59
C VAL A 120 -8.57 -11.59 9.10
N PHE A 121 -9.16 -10.90 8.13
CA PHE A 121 -10.42 -11.30 7.51
C PHE A 121 -10.25 -12.50 6.57
N ALA A 122 -9.28 -12.45 5.65
CA ALA A 122 -9.15 -13.44 4.59
C ALA A 122 -8.58 -14.77 5.06
N LEU A 123 -7.65 -14.78 6.04
CA LEU A 123 -6.95 -15.98 6.47
C LEU A 123 -7.89 -17.09 6.97
N PRO A 124 -8.80 -16.86 7.93
CA PRO A 124 -9.67 -17.92 8.42
C PRO A 124 -10.62 -18.45 7.35
N ILE A 125 -11.13 -17.57 6.48
CA ILE A 125 -12.05 -17.94 5.40
C ILE A 125 -11.31 -18.75 4.34
N ALA A 126 -10.15 -18.31 3.90
CA ALA A 126 -9.34 -19.01 2.90
C ALA A 126 -8.89 -20.39 3.39
N MET A 127 -8.49 -20.51 4.66
CA MET A 127 -8.17 -21.78 5.29
C MET A 127 -9.38 -22.73 5.31
N GLY A 128 -10.56 -22.22 5.69
CA GLY A 128 -11.80 -22.99 5.66
C GLY A 128 -12.15 -23.48 4.27
N ILE A 129 -12.05 -22.62 3.25
CA ILE A 129 -12.29 -22.99 1.84
C ILE A 129 -11.26 -24.03 1.38
N ALA A 130 -10.00 -23.85 1.68
CA ALA A 130 -8.93 -24.77 1.29
C ALA A 130 -9.15 -26.17 1.89
N VAL A 131 -9.44 -26.27 3.18
CA VAL A 131 -9.75 -27.54 3.87
C VAL A 131 -11.01 -28.18 3.27
N PHE A 132 -12.05 -27.40 3.05
CA PHE A 132 -13.28 -27.91 2.45
C PHE A 132 -13.01 -28.51 1.07
N LEU A 133 -12.30 -27.81 0.21
CA LEU A 133 -12.02 -28.26 -1.16
C LEU A 133 -11.00 -29.40 -1.22
N ALA A 134 -10.00 -29.41 -0.34
CA ALA A 134 -8.97 -30.45 -0.35
C ALA A 134 -9.48 -31.79 0.24
N GLU A 135 -10.30 -31.74 1.30
CA GLU A 135 -10.58 -32.94 2.10
C GLU A 135 -12.06 -33.28 2.26
N ILE A 136 -12.97 -32.29 2.15
CA ILE A 136 -14.38 -32.51 2.49
C ILE A 136 -15.25 -32.65 1.24
N ALA A 137 -15.06 -31.79 0.26
CA ALA A 137 -15.88 -31.73 -0.93
C ALA A 137 -15.73 -32.99 -1.82
N PRO A 138 -16.81 -33.49 -2.42
CA PRO A 138 -16.70 -34.51 -3.46
C PRO A 138 -15.91 -33.96 -4.65
N LYS A 139 -15.17 -34.84 -5.34
CA LYS A 139 -14.24 -34.48 -6.42
C LYS A 139 -14.84 -33.55 -7.48
N ASN A 140 -16.09 -33.77 -7.85
CA ASN A 140 -16.75 -32.95 -8.86
C ASN A 140 -16.96 -31.49 -8.37
N ILE A 141 -17.38 -31.31 -7.11
CA ILE A 141 -17.58 -30.00 -6.51
C ILE A 141 -16.24 -29.31 -6.30
N SER A 142 -15.26 -30.03 -5.75
CA SER A 142 -13.90 -29.49 -5.54
C SER A 142 -13.28 -29.00 -6.85
N HIS A 143 -13.48 -29.71 -7.96
CA HIS A 143 -12.95 -29.32 -9.26
C HIS A 143 -13.64 -28.05 -9.80
N VAL A 144 -14.97 -28.01 -9.82
CA VAL A 144 -15.73 -26.87 -10.35
C VAL A 144 -15.49 -25.61 -9.51
N VAL A 145 -15.59 -25.74 -8.18
CA VAL A 145 -15.37 -24.59 -7.27
C VAL A 145 -13.90 -24.15 -7.30
N GLY A 146 -12.96 -25.10 -7.44
CA GLY A 146 -11.54 -24.79 -7.60
C GLY A 146 -11.29 -23.91 -8.81
N ILE A 147 -11.82 -24.27 -9.97
CA ILE A 147 -11.72 -23.44 -11.19
C ILE A 147 -12.37 -22.06 -10.97
N ALA A 148 -13.54 -22.02 -10.33
CA ALA A 148 -14.21 -20.73 -10.07
C ALA A 148 -13.36 -19.81 -9.18
N ILE A 149 -12.68 -20.35 -8.17
CA ILE A 149 -11.77 -19.59 -7.30
C ILE A 149 -10.55 -19.09 -8.08
N GLU A 150 -9.98 -19.92 -8.96
CA GLU A 150 -8.86 -19.52 -9.81
C GLU A 150 -9.25 -18.40 -10.79
N LEU A 151 -10.45 -18.49 -11.38
CA LEU A 151 -11.00 -17.43 -12.24
C LEU A 151 -11.24 -16.12 -11.45
N LEU A 152 -11.76 -16.23 -10.22
CA LEU A 152 -11.95 -15.07 -9.34
C LEU A 152 -10.61 -14.41 -8.97
N ALA A 153 -9.57 -15.20 -8.76
CA ALA A 153 -8.22 -14.69 -8.49
C ALA A 153 -7.58 -13.95 -9.70
N ALA A 154 -8.08 -14.22 -10.92
CA ALA A 154 -7.60 -13.60 -12.15
C ALA A 154 -8.29 -12.27 -12.49
N ILE A 155 -9.32 -11.87 -11.74
CA ILE A 155 -10.02 -10.59 -11.98
C ILE A 155 -9.07 -9.41 -11.71
N PRO A 156 -9.03 -8.39 -12.62
CA PRO A 156 -8.26 -7.18 -12.40
C PRO A 156 -8.67 -6.46 -11.11
N SER A 157 -7.70 -6.01 -10.33
CA SER A 157 -7.93 -5.38 -9.00
C SER A 157 -8.78 -4.12 -9.07
N ILE A 158 -8.73 -3.37 -10.16
CA ILE A 158 -9.54 -2.18 -10.36
C ILE A 158 -11.05 -2.49 -10.31
N ILE A 159 -11.46 -3.67 -10.79
CA ILE A 159 -12.88 -4.09 -10.74
C ILE A 159 -13.32 -4.29 -9.29
N PHE A 160 -12.46 -4.91 -8.46
CA PHE A 160 -12.72 -5.04 -7.03
C PHE A 160 -12.79 -3.67 -6.33
N GLY A 161 -11.93 -2.73 -6.71
CA GLY A 161 -11.96 -1.37 -6.18
C GLY A 161 -13.27 -0.64 -6.52
N MET A 162 -13.68 -0.67 -7.77
CA MET A 162 -14.95 -0.05 -8.21
C MET A 162 -16.16 -0.73 -7.59
N TRP A 163 -16.22 -2.07 -7.62
CA TRP A 163 -17.28 -2.83 -6.95
C TRP A 163 -17.33 -2.53 -5.45
N GLY A 164 -16.16 -2.48 -4.82
CA GLY A 164 -16.01 -2.15 -3.41
C GLY A 164 -16.56 -0.77 -3.08
N LEU A 165 -16.23 0.24 -3.87
CA LEU A 165 -16.67 1.61 -3.65
C LEU A 165 -18.19 1.79 -3.85
N TYR A 166 -18.73 1.26 -4.95
CA TYR A 166 -20.13 1.54 -5.31
C TYR A 166 -21.15 0.63 -4.62
N TYR A 167 -20.77 -0.61 -4.31
CA TYR A 167 -21.71 -1.60 -3.77
C TYR A 167 -21.37 -2.03 -2.34
N PHE A 168 -20.11 -2.26 -2.03
CA PHE A 168 -19.71 -2.81 -0.74
C PHE A 168 -19.54 -1.72 0.33
N ALA A 169 -18.97 -0.58 -0.02
CA ALA A 169 -18.72 0.52 0.90
C ALA A 169 -20.00 1.08 1.55
N PRO A 170 -21.11 1.30 0.82
CA PRO A 170 -22.37 1.71 1.43
C PRO A 170 -22.87 0.69 2.46
N ILE A 171 -22.78 -0.62 2.16
CA ILE A 171 -23.23 -1.69 3.07
C ILE A 171 -22.40 -1.69 4.35
N VAL A 172 -21.07 -1.54 4.23
CA VAL A 172 -20.18 -1.47 5.40
C VAL A 172 -20.50 -0.25 6.25
N ALA A 173 -20.70 0.92 5.62
CA ALA A 173 -21.05 2.15 6.31
C ALA A 173 -22.39 2.05 7.05
N ASP A 174 -23.38 1.39 6.47
CA ASP A 174 -24.68 1.17 7.10
C ASP A 174 -24.63 0.23 8.32
N ILE A 175 -23.76 -0.80 8.27
CA ILE A 175 -23.66 -1.81 9.33
C ILE A 175 -22.76 -1.33 10.49
N VAL A 176 -21.61 -0.77 10.16
CA VAL A 176 -20.56 -0.43 11.15
C VAL A 176 -20.66 1.05 11.56
N GLY A 177 -21.30 1.87 10.75
CA GLY A 177 -21.26 3.32 10.86
C GLY A 177 -19.97 3.91 10.30
N GLY A 178 -19.92 5.23 10.10
CA GLY A 178 -18.76 5.94 9.58
C GLY A 178 -18.85 6.27 8.10
N TYR A 179 -17.70 6.49 7.47
CA TYR A 179 -17.64 6.91 6.08
C TYR A 179 -17.61 5.70 5.13
N GLN A 180 -18.18 5.87 3.94
CA GLN A 180 -18.12 4.85 2.88
C GLN A 180 -16.65 4.60 2.44
N VAL A 181 -15.90 5.68 2.27
CA VAL A 181 -14.46 5.65 2.00
C VAL A 181 -13.76 5.59 3.34
N SER A 182 -13.28 4.41 3.70
CA SER A 182 -12.64 4.17 5.01
C SER A 182 -11.60 3.07 4.94
N LEU A 183 -10.69 3.09 5.91
CA LEU A 183 -9.64 2.07 6.06
C LEU A 183 -10.23 0.67 6.23
N LEU A 184 -11.34 0.55 6.96
CA LEU A 184 -12.03 -0.73 7.14
C LEU A 184 -12.58 -1.27 5.82
N THR A 185 -13.27 -0.44 5.05
CA THR A 185 -13.81 -0.82 3.75
C THR A 185 -12.70 -1.26 2.80
N ALA A 186 -11.61 -0.50 2.74
CA ALA A 186 -10.45 -0.84 1.93
C ALA A 186 -9.82 -2.17 2.35
N GLY A 187 -9.61 -2.38 3.64
CA GLY A 187 -9.06 -3.62 4.18
C GLY A 187 -9.95 -4.84 3.91
N LEU A 188 -11.28 -4.71 4.03
CA LEU A 188 -12.21 -5.80 3.73
C LEU A 188 -12.25 -6.14 2.24
N VAL A 189 -12.32 -5.15 1.35
CA VAL A 189 -12.28 -5.39 -0.11
C VAL A 189 -10.96 -6.01 -0.53
N LEU A 190 -9.85 -5.53 0.03
CA LEU A 190 -8.53 -6.13 -0.17
C LEU A 190 -8.52 -7.59 0.30
N GLY A 191 -9.14 -7.87 1.45
CA GLY A 191 -9.34 -9.23 1.97
C GLY A 191 -10.12 -10.13 1.01
N VAL A 192 -11.24 -9.65 0.45
CA VAL A 192 -12.01 -10.39 -0.56
C VAL A 192 -11.17 -10.69 -1.80
N MET A 193 -10.32 -9.75 -2.22
CA MET A 193 -9.46 -9.90 -3.40
C MET A 193 -8.34 -10.94 -3.20
N ILE A 194 -7.70 -10.98 -2.02
CA ILE A 194 -6.62 -11.94 -1.74
C ILE A 194 -7.12 -13.33 -1.35
N LEU A 195 -8.36 -13.43 -0.89
CA LEU A 195 -8.99 -14.67 -0.40
C LEU A 195 -8.93 -15.81 -1.42
N PRO A 196 -9.38 -15.66 -2.69
CA PRO A 196 -9.36 -16.75 -3.65
C PRO A 196 -7.93 -17.19 -3.98
N PHE A 197 -7.00 -16.27 -4.08
CA PHE A 197 -5.59 -16.55 -4.32
C PHE A 197 -4.98 -17.39 -3.18
N MET A 198 -5.21 -16.99 -1.93
CA MET A 198 -4.70 -17.70 -0.76
C MET A 198 -5.35 -19.07 -0.61
N ALA A 199 -6.67 -19.18 -0.85
CA ALA A 199 -7.41 -20.44 -0.79
C ALA A 199 -6.90 -21.46 -1.82
N ALA A 200 -6.64 -21.03 -3.06
CA ALA A 200 -6.13 -21.90 -4.13
C ALA A 200 -4.76 -22.47 -3.77
N ILE A 201 -3.79 -21.63 -3.39
CA ILE A 201 -2.43 -22.09 -3.05
C ILE A 201 -2.45 -23.00 -1.82
N THR A 202 -3.24 -22.64 -0.80
CA THR A 202 -3.38 -23.46 0.42
C THR A 202 -3.99 -24.84 0.10
N ARG A 203 -5.06 -24.89 -0.71
CA ARG A 203 -5.67 -26.14 -1.19
C ARG A 203 -4.65 -27.01 -1.92
N ASP A 204 -3.93 -26.41 -2.86
CA ASP A 204 -2.92 -27.15 -3.64
C ASP A 204 -1.79 -27.69 -2.75
N SER A 205 -1.38 -26.90 -1.77
CA SER A 205 -0.41 -27.37 -0.77
C SER A 205 -0.92 -28.54 0.07
N MET A 206 -2.18 -28.51 0.51
CA MET A 206 -2.81 -29.62 1.24
C MET A 206 -2.93 -30.88 0.39
N ASN A 207 -3.19 -30.73 -0.91
CA ASN A 207 -3.27 -31.83 -1.86
C ASN A 207 -1.93 -32.53 -2.11
N THR A 208 -0.79 -31.92 -1.79
CA THR A 208 0.53 -32.56 -1.89
C THR A 208 0.76 -33.63 -0.82
N THR A 209 -0.09 -33.70 0.21
CA THR A 209 0.03 -34.70 1.29
C THR A 209 -0.18 -36.10 0.74
N PRO A 210 0.81 -37.03 0.88
CA PRO A 210 0.70 -38.38 0.36
C PRO A 210 -0.49 -39.14 0.92
N GLY A 211 -1.24 -39.82 0.04
CA GLY A 211 -2.42 -40.60 0.43
C GLY A 211 -2.11 -41.68 1.45
N VAL A 212 -0.92 -42.29 1.36
CA VAL A 212 -0.46 -43.34 2.31
C VAL A 212 -0.45 -42.84 3.76
N LEU A 213 -0.09 -41.58 4.02
CA LEU A 213 -0.12 -40.99 5.37
C LEU A 213 -1.54 -40.87 5.90
N LYS A 214 -2.48 -40.45 5.04
CA LYS A 214 -3.90 -40.34 5.38
C LYS A 214 -4.53 -41.72 5.65
N GLU A 215 -4.26 -42.66 4.77
CA GLU A 215 -4.76 -44.05 4.89
C GLU A 215 -4.22 -44.74 6.12
N SER A 216 -2.94 -44.59 6.44
CA SER A 216 -2.33 -45.13 7.66
C SER A 216 -2.94 -44.57 8.93
N ALA A 217 -3.25 -43.28 8.97
CA ALA A 217 -3.93 -42.67 10.11
C ALA A 217 -5.36 -43.19 10.29
N TYR A 218 -6.12 -43.36 9.19
CA TYR A 218 -7.46 -43.98 9.21
C TYR A 218 -7.40 -45.43 9.67
N ALA A 219 -6.38 -46.19 9.26
CA ALA A 219 -6.20 -47.58 9.69
C ALA A 219 -5.94 -47.71 11.20
N LEU A 220 -5.33 -46.67 11.82
CA LEU A 220 -5.16 -46.56 13.26
C LEU A 220 -6.40 -46.06 14.01
N GLY A 221 -7.51 -45.79 13.30
CA GLY A 221 -8.76 -45.34 13.89
C GLY A 221 -8.90 -43.83 14.03
N ALA A 222 -8.03 -43.04 13.41
CA ALA A 222 -8.14 -41.59 13.45
C ALA A 222 -9.42 -41.10 12.74
N THR A 223 -10.05 -40.10 13.33
CA THR A 223 -11.17 -39.38 12.71
C THR A 223 -10.69 -38.46 11.60
N LYS A 224 -11.60 -38.03 10.71
CA LYS A 224 -11.27 -37.11 9.63
C LYS A 224 -10.65 -35.78 10.13
N PHE A 225 -11.16 -35.28 11.25
CA PHE A 225 -10.65 -34.07 11.87
C PHE A 225 -9.19 -34.26 12.37
N GLU A 226 -8.89 -35.38 13.00
CA GLU A 226 -7.53 -35.71 13.46
C GLU A 226 -6.58 -35.87 12.28
N VAL A 227 -6.98 -36.50 11.18
CA VAL A 227 -6.17 -36.59 9.95
C VAL A 227 -5.86 -35.21 9.39
N ILE A 228 -6.84 -34.33 9.33
CA ILE A 228 -6.63 -32.95 8.87
C ILE A 228 -5.66 -32.21 9.78
N LYS A 229 -5.91 -32.26 11.10
CA LYS A 229 -5.16 -31.50 12.10
C LYS A 229 -3.73 -32.02 12.29
N ASP A 230 -3.58 -33.36 12.40
CA ASP A 230 -2.32 -33.93 12.87
C ASP A 230 -1.45 -34.48 11.73
N ILE A 231 -2.01 -34.65 10.52
CA ILE A 231 -1.27 -35.13 9.35
C ILE A 231 -1.17 -34.05 8.28
N ILE A 232 -2.32 -33.53 7.78
CA ILE A 232 -2.34 -32.64 6.61
C ILE A 232 -1.76 -31.27 6.95
N PHE A 233 -2.20 -30.64 8.04
CA PHE A 233 -1.69 -29.33 8.43
C PHE A 233 -0.17 -29.32 8.71
N PRO A 234 0.40 -30.27 9.48
CA PRO A 234 1.84 -30.29 9.69
C PRO A 234 2.63 -30.56 8.41
N TYR A 235 2.12 -31.44 7.54
CA TYR A 235 2.78 -31.76 6.26
C TYR A 235 2.79 -30.57 5.31
N SER A 236 1.64 -29.89 5.16
CA SER A 236 1.46 -28.76 4.24
C SER A 236 1.88 -27.40 4.84
N ARG A 237 2.39 -27.38 6.08
CA ARG A 237 2.70 -26.14 6.81
C ARG A 237 3.53 -25.14 6.01
N THR A 238 4.57 -25.63 5.32
CA THR A 238 5.45 -24.75 4.53
C THR A 238 4.68 -24.06 3.39
N GLY A 239 3.80 -24.79 2.71
CA GLY A 239 2.99 -24.22 1.64
C GLY A 239 1.91 -23.29 2.16
N ILE A 240 1.31 -23.58 3.33
CA ILE A 240 0.34 -22.70 3.99
C ILE A 240 1.02 -21.37 4.36
N ILE A 241 2.19 -21.41 4.98
CA ILE A 241 2.95 -20.19 5.31
C ILE A 241 3.33 -19.46 4.02
N GLY A 242 3.75 -20.19 2.98
CA GLY A 242 4.04 -19.62 1.66
C GLY A 242 2.84 -18.91 1.05
N SER A 243 1.63 -19.48 1.15
CA SER A 243 0.40 -18.83 0.65
C SER A 243 0.10 -17.53 1.38
N ILE A 244 0.31 -17.48 2.70
CA ILE A 244 0.12 -16.27 3.52
C ILE A 244 1.12 -15.19 3.11
N ILE A 245 2.41 -15.53 2.97
CA ILE A 245 3.46 -14.58 2.57
C ILE A 245 3.19 -14.03 1.16
N LEU A 246 2.77 -14.89 0.22
CA LEU A 246 2.44 -14.47 -1.13
C LEU A 246 1.19 -13.58 -1.17
N ALA A 247 0.16 -13.90 -0.38
CA ALA A 247 -1.04 -13.08 -0.25
C ALA A 247 -0.72 -11.72 0.39
N LEU A 248 0.14 -11.69 1.40
CA LEU A 248 0.62 -10.48 2.04
C LEU A 248 1.41 -9.60 1.05
N GLY A 249 2.32 -10.20 0.27
CA GLY A 249 3.05 -9.47 -0.77
C GLY A 249 2.13 -8.86 -1.83
N ARG A 250 1.07 -9.60 -2.24
CA ARG A 250 0.04 -9.11 -3.15
C ARG A 250 -0.76 -7.95 -2.54
N ALA A 251 -1.14 -8.07 -1.27
CA ALA A 251 -1.90 -7.04 -0.56
C ALA A 251 -1.10 -5.75 -0.36
N LEU A 252 0.18 -5.85 0.01
CA LEU A 252 1.07 -4.70 0.16
C LEU A 252 1.37 -3.99 -1.17
N GLY A 253 1.37 -4.73 -2.27
CA GLY A 253 1.59 -4.20 -3.61
C GLY A 253 0.34 -3.66 -4.30
N GLU A 254 -0.84 -3.74 -3.65
CA GLU A 254 -2.09 -3.29 -4.25
C GLU A 254 -2.20 -1.76 -4.18
N THR A 255 -2.30 -1.13 -5.34
CA THR A 255 -2.35 0.33 -5.45
C THR A 255 -3.71 0.83 -5.94
N MET A 256 -4.27 0.18 -6.95
CA MET A 256 -5.46 0.69 -7.65
C MET A 256 -6.74 0.53 -6.83
N ALA A 257 -7.03 -0.68 -6.30
CA ALA A 257 -8.24 -0.89 -5.50
C ALA A 257 -8.23 -0.05 -4.23
N VAL A 258 -7.07 0.05 -3.56
CA VAL A 258 -6.90 0.80 -2.33
C VAL A 258 -7.06 2.30 -2.56
N ALA A 259 -6.52 2.85 -3.66
CA ALA A 259 -6.67 4.26 -4.01
C ALA A 259 -8.14 4.70 -4.13
N PHE A 260 -9.02 3.85 -4.68
CA PHE A 260 -10.45 4.12 -4.77
C PHE A 260 -11.17 4.06 -3.41
N LEU A 261 -10.69 3.25 -2.48
CA LEU A 261 -11.40 2.90 -1.24
C LEU A 261 -10.91 3.66 -0.01
N ILE A 262 -9.67 4.16 0.00
CA ILE A 262 -9.15 5.03 1.05
C ILE A 262 -9.33 6.50 0.67
N GLY A 263 -9.38 6.80 -0.65
CA GLY A 263 -9.35 8.17 -1.15
C GLY A 263 -7.96 8.81 -0.97
N SER A 264 -7.89 10.12 -1.24
CA SER A 264 -6.67 10.92 -1.06
C SER A 264 -6.68 11.66 0.27
N ILE A 265 -7.06 10.99 1.36
CA ILE A 265 -7.10 11.61 2.69
C ILE A 265 -5.72 11.43 3.33
N PHE A 266 -5.00 12.54 3.49
CA PHE A 266 -3.66 12.57 4.11
C PHE A 266 -3.75 12.96 5.58
N SER A 267 -4.57 12.25 6.34
CA SER A 267 -4.63 12.36 7.81
C SER A 267 -4.51 10.98 8.45
N LEU A 268 -3.92 10.93 9.63
CA LEU A 268 -3.88 9.67 10.37
C LEU A 268 -5.30 9.24 10.75
N PRO A 269 -5.65 7.97 10.56
CA PRO A 269 -6.98 7.49 10.91
C PRO A 269 -7.20 7.61 12.42
N THR A 270 -8.23 8.34 12.83
CA THR A 270 -8.63 8.46 14.23
C THR A 270 -9.44 7.25 14.70
N ALA A 271 -10.07 6.55 13.76
CA ALA A 271 -10.79 5.30 13.96
C ALA A 271 -10.67 4.39 12.73
N ILE A 272 -10.92 3.09 12.89
CA ILE A 272 -10.82 2.12 11.79
C ILE A 272 -11.88 2.37 10.71
N ASN A 273 -13.00 3.00 11.08
CA ASN A 273 -14.11 3.36 10.18
C ASN A 273 -14.10 4.84 9.73
N SER A 274 -12.98 5.54 9.96
CA SER A 274 -12.72 6.91 9.47
C SER A 274 -11.99 6.88 8.16
#